data_1616f1687fcb3076bf1fced3b05759b5
#
_entry.id   1616f1687fcb3076bf1fced3b05759b5
#
_cell.length_a   1.000
_cell.length_b   1.000
_cell.length_c   1.000
_cell.angle_alpha   90.00
_cell.angle_beta   90.00
_cell.angle_gamma   90.00
#
_symmetry.space_group_name_H-M   'P 1'
#
loop_
_entity.id
_entity.type
_entity.pdbx_description
1 polymer ?
#
loop_
_entity_poly.entity_id
_entity_poly.type
_entity_poly.pdbx_seq_one_letter_code
_entity_poly.pdbx_strand_id
1 'polypeptide(L)'
;AYSFIKDHDKFNKIKCDRYDLAIAVDCADSARMGGFGEAYRKCPVTLNTDHHKTNDGFGKYNFIAPEISSTCELLYSLIKNDDVIGADEATDLYLGISTDTGNFTHSNTLSDTLKAASELLALGADLKSIVNDFYNNNTKNKLALTARAINSMRYFDDDKVVVMTVTQKDLTETGCVLSDTEGLIDYGMSVGSVKVAVCMTEQRERSYKVSLRSKGADVSLIA
;
A
#
# COMPACT_ATOMS: atom_id res chain seq x y z
N ALA A 1 -1.07 4.74 11.05
CA ALA A 1 -0.30 5.41 10.00
C ALA A 1 -1.07 6.60 9.39
N TYR A 2 -2.38 6.46 9.13
CA TYR A 2 -3.19 7.46 8.40
C TYR A 2 -4.00 8.41 9.29
N SER A 3 -3.70 8.53 10.58
CA SER A 3 -4.46 9.37 11.53
C SER A 3 -4.37 10.89 11.26
N PHE A 4 -3.41 11.32 10.45
CA PHE A 4 -3.25 12.71 10.03
C PHE A 4 -4.13 13.09 8.83
N ILE A 5 -4.69 12.09 8.12
CA ILE A 5 -5.64 12.33 7.02
C ILE A 5 -6.95 12.89 7.61
N LYS A 6 -7.45 13.94 6.99
CA LYS A 6 -8.73 14.54 7.35
C LYS A 6 -9.84 13.50 7.30
N ASP A 7 -10.72 13.53 8.31
CA ASP A 7 -11.88 12.64 8.38
C ASP A 7 -11.58 11.12 8.43
N HIS A 8 -10.34 10.72 8.73
CA HIS A 8 -9.92 9.31 8.80
C HIS A 8 -10.82 8.44 9.72
N ASP A 9 -11.48 9.04 10.71
CA ASP A 9 -12.41 8.37 11.64
C ASP A 9 -13.78 8.09 11.03
N LYS A 10 -14.08 8.65 9.85
CA LYS A 10 -15.35 8.44 9.13
C LYS A 10 -15.33 7.16 8.27
N PHE A 11 -14.17 6.55 8.06
CA PHE A 11 -14.04 5.31 7.32
C PHE A 11 -14.60 4.10 8.10
N ASN A 12 -14.83 2.98 7.40
CA ASN A 12 -15.29 1.70 7.94
C ASN A 12 -16.70 1.70 8.55
N LYS A 13 -17.60 2.52 8.03
CA LYS A 13 -18.99 2.58 8.49
C LYS A 13 -19.98 2.46 7.32
N ILE A 14 -20.79 1.40 7.34
CA ILE A 14 -22.01 1.35 6.52
C ILE A 14 -23.07 2.18 7.24
N LYS A 15 -23.59 3.23 6.59
CA LYS A 15 -24.49 4.23 7.20
C LYS A 15 -25.96 4.03 6.86
N CYS A 16 -26.27 3.23 5.83
CA CYS A 16 -27.63 2.96 5.41
C CYS A 16 -27.74 1.58 4.74
N ASP A 17 -28.98 1.07 4.63
CA ASP A 17 -29.24 -0.25 4.06
C ASP A 17 -29.29 -0.24 2.51
N ARG A 18 -29.32 0.94 1.91
CA ARG A 18 -29.41 1.10 0.45
C ARG A 18 -28.60 2.30 -0.02
N TYR A 19 -27.86 2.09 -1.09
CA TYR A 19 -27.10 3.10 -1.83
C TYR A 19 -27.47 3.06 -3.29
N ASP A 20 -27.46 4.21 -3.96
CA ASP A 20 -27.73 4.32 -5.42
C ASP A 20 -26.46 4.03 -6.24
N LEU A 21 -25.29 4.33 -5.67
CA LEU A 21 -23.99 4.13 -6.27
C LEU A 21 -23.03 3.55 -5.23
N ALA A 22 -22.23 2.57 -5.64
CA ALA A 22 -21.08 2.09 -4.89
C ALA A 22 -19.83 2.12 -5.78
N ILE A 23 -18.77 2.66 -5.23
CA ILE A 23 -17.47 2.77 -5.92
C ILE A 23 -16.45 1.92 -5.16
N ALA A 24 -15.88 0.92 -5.83
CA ALA A 24 -14.71 0.20 -5.37
C ALA A 24 -13.47 0.91 -5.92
N VAL A 25 -12.54 1.24 -5.03
CA VAL A 25 -11.30 1.94 -5.34
C VAL A 25 -10.14 1.08 -4.90
N ASP A 26 -9.15 0.88 -5.76
CA ASP A 26 -7.92 0.13 -5.44
C ASP A 26 -8.19 -1.30 -4.96
N CYS A 27 -9.11 -1.96 -5.64
CA CYS A 27 -9.59 -3.28 -5.26
C CYS A 27 -9.52 -4.22 -6.46
N ALA A 28 -8.47 -5.04 -6.52
CA ALA A 28 -8.25 -5.97 -7.64
C ALA A 28 -9.31 -7.08 -7.73
N ASP A 29 -9.99 -7.38 -6.59
CA ASP A 29 -10.90 -8.51 -6.45
C ASP A 29 -12.02 -8.14 -5.46
N SER A 30 -13.25 -8.48 -5.80
CA SER A 30 -14.43 -8.19 -4.98
C SER A 30 -14.40 -8.85 -3.59
N ALA A 31 -13.65 -9.95 -3.40
CA ALA A 31 -13.49 -10.59 -2.09
C ALA A 31 -12.71 -9.71 -1.10
N ARG A 32 -11.84 -8.83 -1.58
CA ARG A 32 -11.07 -7.90 -0.75
C ARG A 32 -11.93 -6.83 -0.06
N MET A 33 -13.15 -6.60 -0.54
CA MET A 33 -14.08 -5.66 0.09
C MET A 33 -14.60 -6.11 1.47
N GLY A 34 -14.33 -7.37 1.87
CA GLY A 34 -14.77 -7.89 3.17
C GLY A 34 -16.27 -7.68 3.40
N GLY A 35 -16.62 -7.12 4.56
CA GLY A 35 -18.01 -6.85 4.93
C GLY A 35 -18.75 -5.83 4.05
N PHE A 36 -18.02 -5.02 3.27
CA PHE A 36 -18.63 -4.04 2.35
C PHE A 36 -19.08 -4.66 1.02
N GLY A 37 -18.58 -5.84 0.67
CA GLY A 37 -18.88 -6.49 -0.61
C GLY A 37 -20.36 -6.80 -0.80
N GLU A 38 -21.12 -7.08 0.26
CA GLU A 38 -22.57 -7.28 0.16
C GLU A 38 -23.30 -5.99 -0.16
N ALA A 39 -22.94 -4.87 0.48
CA ALA A 39 -23.52 -3.56 0.21
C ALA A 39 -23.20 -3.12 -1.24
N TYR A 40 -21.96 -3.36 -1.70
CA TYR A 40 -21.56 -3.09 -3.08
C TYR A 40 -22.43 -3.83 -4.08
N ARG A 41 -22.59 -5.16 -3.94
CA ARG A 41 -23.38 -5.98 -4.86
C ARG A 41 -24.88 -5.64 -4.90
N LYS A 42 -25.41 -5.05 -3.82
CA LYS A 42 -26.82 -4.61 -3.76
C LYS A 42 -27.07 -3.29 -4.47
N CYS A 43 -26.03 -2.54 -4.81
CA CYS A 43 -26.18 -1.26 -5.49
C CYS A 43 -26.60 -1.44 -6.95
N PRO A 44 -27.55 -0.64 -7.44
CA PRO A 44 -27.98 -0.68 -8.83
C PRO A 44 -26.89 -0.20 -9.81
N VAL A 45 -26.01 0.67 -9.32
CA VAL A 45 -24.85 1.16 -10.08
C VAL A 45 -23.58 0.88 -9.27
N THR A 46 -22.65 0.16 -9.88
CA THR A 46 -21.34 -0.15 -9.29
C THR A 46 -20.23 0.30 -10.22
N LEU A 47 -19.25 1.00 -9.66
CA LEU A 47 -18.05 1.45 -10.34
C LEU A 47 -16.84 0.77 -9.69
N ASN A 48 -15.90 0.30 -10.50
CA ASN A 48 -14.61 -0.20 -10.07
C ASN A 48 -13.51 0.65 -10.72
N THR A 49 -12.67 1.27 -9.92
CA THR A 49 -11.54 2.11 -10.37
C THR A 49 -10.26 1.54 -9.77
N ASP A 50 -9.34 1.07 -10.63
CA ASP A 50 -8.18 0.31 -10.17
C ASP A 50 -7.02 0.37 -11.17
N HIS A 51 -5.81 0.08 -10.69
CA HIS A 51 -4.60 -0.04 -11.49
C HIS A 51 -3.98 -1.45 -11.47
N HIS A 52 -4.57 -2.39 -10.75
CA HIS A 52 -4.04 -3.75 -10.69
C HIS A 52 -4.25 -4.53 -11.99
N LYS A 53 -3.18 -5.16 -12.50
CA LYS A 53 -3.23 -6.01 -13.71
C LYS A 53 -4.13 -7.24 -13.57
N THR A 54 -4.38 -7.67 -12.34
CA THR A 54 -5.20 -8.86 -12.02
C THR A 54 -6.67 -8.55 -11.85
N ASN A 55 -7.07 -7.27 -11.99
CA ASN A 55 -8.47 -6.87 -11.86
C ASN A 55 -9.28 -7.40 -13.04
N ASP A 56 -10.35 -8.16 -12.77
CA ASP A 56 -11.23 -8.78 -13.76
C ASP A 56 -12.45 -7.91 -14.15
N GLY A 57 -12.54 -6.70 -13.61
CA GLY A 57 -13.62 -5.77 -13.94
C GLY A 57 -14.97 -6.15 -13.34
N PHE A 58 -15.04 -6.40 -12.06
CA PHE A 58 -16.24 -6.86 -11.35
C PHE A 58 -17.33 -5.79 -11.14
N GLY A 59 -17.08 -4.52 -11.47
CA GLY A 59 -18.06 -3.44 -11.46
C GLY A 59 -18.96 -3.45 -12.71
N LYS A 60 -20.13 -2.83 -12.60
CA LYS A 60 -20.97 -2.55 -13.79
C LYS A 60 -20.25 -1.59 -14.76
N TYR A 61 -19.49 -0.65 -14.19
CA TYR A 61 -18.58 0.23 -14.92
C TYR A 61 -17.19 0.06 -14.34
N ASN A 62 -16.17 0.02 -15.21
CA ASN A 62 -14.81 -0.27 -14.81
C ASN A 62 -13.85 0.72 -15.47
N PHE A 63 -13.01 1.37 -14.64
CA PHE A 63 -11.88 2.18 -15.06
C PHE A 63 -10.61 1.50 -14.54
N ILE A 64 -10.04 0.62 -15.35
CA ILE A 64 -8.86 -0.17 -14.98
C ILE A 64 -7.70 0.26 -15.86
N ALA A 65 -6.64 0.78 -15.26
CA ALA A 65 -5.48 1.33 -15.95
C ALA A 65 -4.16 0.75 -15.39
N PRO A 66 -3.76 -0.46 -15.80
CA PRO A 66 -2.58 -1.14 -15.27
C PRO A 66 -1.24 -0.47 -15.59
N GLU A 67 -1.22 0.46 -16.51
CA GLU A 67 -0.05 1.26 -16.90
C GLU A 67 0.19 2.46 -15.98
N ILE A 68 -0.78 2.87 -15.17
CA ILE A 68 -0.69 3.99 -14.23
C ILE A 68 -0.08 3.52 -12.91
N SER A 69 0.69 4.37 -12.25
CA SER A 69 1.46 4.00 -11.06
C SER A 69 0.61 3.63 -9.86
N SER A 70 -0.57 4.22 -9.73
CA SER A 70 -1.47 4.04 -8.60
C SER A 70 -2.92 4.39 -8.97
N THR A 71 -3.87 3.86 -8.22
CA THR A 71 -5.27 4.28 -8.34
C THR A 71 -5.47 5.77 -8.00
N CYS A 72 -4.64 6.34 -7.12
CA CYS A 72 -4.68 7.79 -6.84
C CYS A 72 -4.23 8.63 -8.04
N GLU A 73 -3.24 8.20 -8.82
CA GLU A 73 -2.87 8.86 -10.09
C GLU A 73 -4.00 8.77 -11.11
N LEU A 74 -4.64 7.59 -11.22
CA LEU A 74 -5.80 7.41 -12.08
C LEU A 74 -6.95 8.36 -11.68
N LEU A 75 -7.32 8.40 -10.41
CA LEU A 75 -8.36 9.31 -9.92
C LEU A 75 -8.01 10.77 -10.21
N TYR A 76 -6.76 11.18 -9.91
CA TYR A 76 -6.31 12.52 -10.24
C TYR A 76 -6.49 12.84 -11.73
N SER A 77 -6.11 11.92 -12.61
CA SER A 77 -6.24 12.11 -14.06
C SER A 77 -7.69 12.31 -14.52
N LEU A 78 -8.64 11.68 -13.83
CA LEU A 78 -10.07 11.76 -14.14
C LEU A 78 -10.71 13.08 -13.66
N ILE A 79 -10.28 13.63 -12.51
CA ILE A 79 -10.98 14.75 -11.87
C ILE A 79 -10.19 16.08 -11.88
N LYS A 80 -8.97 16.11 -12.38
CA LYS A 80 -8.08 17.29 -12.30
C LYS A 80 -8.60 18.56 -13.00
N ASN A 81 -9.56 18.42 -13.88
CA ASN A 81 -10.14 19.55 -14.63
C ASN A 81 -11.47 20.05 -14.02
N ASP A 82 -11.93 19.47 -12.91
CA ASP A 82 -13.29 19.70 -12.39
C ASP A 82 -13.34 20.69 -11.21
N ASP A 83 -12.26 21.42 -10.90
CA ASP A 83 -12.14 22.39 -9.79
C ASP A 83 -12.60 21.82 -8.40
N VAL A 84 -12.51 20.49 -8.23
CA VAL A 84 -12.94 19.79 -7.01
C VAL A 84 -11.80 19.43 -6.08
N ILE A 85 -10.54 19.66 -6.49
CA ILE A 85 -9.36 19.27 -5.73
C ILE A 85 -8.85 20.47 -4.93
N GLY A 86 -9.11 20.47 -3.63
CA GLY A 86 -8.48 21.37 -2.67
C GLY A 86 -7.17 20.81 -2.11
N ALA A 87 -6.59 21.52 -1.15
CA ALA A 87 -5.30 21.13 -0.56
C ALA A 87 -5.36 19.78 0.20
N ASP A 88 -6.51 19.48 0.83
CA ASP A 88 -6.70 18.22 1.55
C ASP A 88 -6.76 17.04 0.57
N GLU A 89 -7.58 17.13 -0.47
CA GLU A 89 -7.70 16.12 -1.52
C GLU A 89 -6.38 15.95 -2.28
N ALA A 90 -5.67 17.03 -2.54
CA ALA A 90 -4.34 17.00 -3.16
C ALA A 90 -3.33 16.27 -2.27
N THR A 91 -3.40 16.46 -0.94
CA THR A 91 -2.56 15.76 0.03
C THR A 91 -2.83 14.26 0.02
N ASP A 92 -4.09 13.85 0.02
CA ASP A 92 -4.48 12.44 0.01
C ASP A 92 -4.08 11.74 -1.29
N LEU A 93 -4.31 12.38 -2.44
CA LEU A 93 -3.91 11.86 -3.74
C LEU A 93 -2.38 11.75 -3.86
N TYR A 94 -1.64 12.77 -3.42
CA TYR A 94 -0.18 12.74 -3.39
C TYR A 94 0.34 11.60 -2.51
N LEU A 95 -0.24 11.42 -1.32
CA LEU A 95 0.14 10.34 -0.41
C LEU A 95 -0.07 8.96 -1.07
N GLY A 96 -1.23 8.73 -1.71
CA GLY A 96 -1.51 7.47 -2.40
C GLY A 96 -0.53 7.21 -3.55
N ILE A 97 -0.21 8.20 -4.38
CA ILE A 97 0.82 8.08 -5.43
C ILE A 97 2.17 7.76 -4.81
N SER A 98 2.55 8.47 -3.76
CA SER A 98 3.83 8.28 -3.08
C SER A 98 3.96 6.89 -2.45
N THR A 99 2.92 6.37 -1.80
CA THR A 99 2.95 5.05 -1.17
C THR A 99 3.07 3.92 -2.19
N ASP A 100 2.31 3.95 -3.27
CA ASP A 100 2.32 2.92 -4.32
C ASP A 100 3.61 2.88 -5.14
N THR A 101 4.26 4.04 -5.25
CA THR A 101 5.55 4.17 -5.94
C THR A 101 6.76 3.99 -5.01
N GLY A 102 6.53 3.65 -3.74
CA GLY A 102 7.59 3.57 -2.73
C GLY A 102 8.36 4.88 -2.62
N ASN A 103 7.65 5.98 -2.49
CA ASN A 103 8.19 7.34 -2.53
C ASN A 103 8.99 7.61 -3.82
N PHE A 104 8.38 7.29 -4.96
CA PHE A 104 8.93 7.48 -6.31
C PHE A 104 10.21 6.70 -6.62
N THR A 105 10.48 5.60 -5.89
CA THR A 105 11.67 4.75 -6.09
C THR A 105 11.37 3.46 -6.83
N HIS A 106 10.11 3.06 -6.96
CA HIS A 106 9.72 1.85 -7.68
C HIS A 106 9.68 2.06 -9.19
N SER A 107 9.79 0.96 -9.95
CA SER A 107 9.82 0.97 -11.43
C SER A 107 8.50 1.40 -12.09
N ASN A 108 7.39 1.44 -11.36
CA ASN A 108 6.13 1.98 -11.82
C ASN A 108 6.06 3.51 -11.77
N THR A 109 7.11 4.19 -11.28
CA THR A 109 7.21 5.65 -11.32
C THR A 109 7.55 6.12 -12.73
N LEU A 110 6.60 6.75 -13.40
CA LEU A 110 6.73 7.25 -14.75
C LEU A 110 6.84 8.79 -14.77
N SER A 111 7.12 9.38 -15.93
CA SER A 111 7.14 10.84 -16.11
C SER A 111 5.82 11.49 -15.75
N ASP A 112 4.69 10.86 -16.14
CA ASP A 112 3.35 11.37 -15.84
C ASP A 112 3.02 11.27 -14.36
N THR A 113 3.52 10.25 -13.66
CA THR A 113 3.43 10.12 -12.19
C THR A 113 4.11 11.30 -11.48
N LEU A 114 5.34 11.67 -11.89
CA LEU A 114 6.05 12.81 -11.33
C LEU A 114 5.37 14.15 -11.69
N LYS A 115 4.78 14.24 -12.88
CA LYS A 115 4.00 15.41 -13.28
C LYS A 115 2.75 15.55 -12.42
N ALA A 116 1.98 14.48 -12.21
CA ALA A 116 0.83 14.47 -11.32
C ALA A 116 1.22 14.90 -9.89
N ALA A 117 2.31 14.35 -9.35
CA ALA A 117 2.84 14.75 -8.04
C ALA A 117 3.19 16.24 -7.97
N SER A 118 3.83 16.78 -9.01
CA SER A 118 4.15 18.21 -9.10
C SER A 118 2.90 19.09 -9.15
N GLU A 119 1.90 18.69 -9.93
CA GLU A 119 0.62 19.41 -10.04
C GLU A 119 -0.14 19.39 -8.71
N LEU A 120 -0.14 18.25 -7.99
CA LEU A 120 -0.76 18.12 -6.66
C LEU A 120 -0.06 19.03 -5.61
N LEU A 121 1.28 19.13 -5.65
CA LEU A 121 2.01 20.07 -4.80
C LEU A 121 1.63 21.52 -5.11
N ALA A 122 1.45 21.88 -6.38
CA ALA A 122 0.99 23.21 -6.79
C ALA A 122 -0.44 23.51 -6.32
N LEU A 123 -1.30 22.48 -6.18
CA LEU A 123 -2.63 22.58 -5.59
C LEU A 123 -2.63 22.67 -4.05
N GLY A 124 -1.45 22.57 -3.42
CA GLY A 124 -1.28 22.77 -1.98
C GLY A 124 -1.19 21.48 -1.16
N ALA A 125 -0.84 20.33 -1.77
CA ALA A 125 -0.59 19.11 -1.03
C ALA A 125 0.46 19.34 0.08
N ASP A 126 0.15 18.91 1.31
CA ASP A 126 1.02 19.08 2.49
C ASP A 126 2.10 18.00 2.57
N LEU A 127 3.14 18.18 1.72
CA LEU A 127 4.30 17.29 1.73
C LEU A 127 4.98 17.20 3.10
N LYS A 128 4.93 18.28 3.89
CA LYS A 128 5.58 18.30 5.20
C LYS A 128 4.90 17.34 6.17
N SER A 129 3.57 17.34 6.23
CA SER A 129 2.80 16.39 7.05
C SER A 129 3.00 14.96 6.53
N ILE A 130 2.98 14.73 5.22
CA ILE A 130 3.25 13.40 4.63
C ILE A 130 4.63 12.88 5.08
N VAL A 131 5.67 13.71 4.97
CA VAL A 131 7.02 13.29 5.37
C VAL A 131 7.12 13.03 6.87
N ASN A 132 6.58 13.91 7.70
CA ASN A 132 6.72 13.79 9.16
C ASN A 132 5.81 12.71 9.76
N ASP A 133 4.55 12.66 9.31
CA ASP A 133 3.53 11.86 9.98
C ASP A 133 3.38 10.47 9.37
N PHE A 134 3.84 10.29 8.13
CA PHE A 134 3.84 8.99 7.46
C PHE A 134 5.23 8.37 7.36
N TYR A 135 6.20 9.03 6.72
CA TYR A 135 7.53 8.45 6.47
C TYR A 135 8.46 8.49 7.68
N ASN A 136 8.47 9.58 8.44
CA ASN A 136 9.38 9.79 9.57
C ASN A 136 8.72 9.51 10.93
N ASN A 137 7.65 8.75 10.98
CA ASN A 137 6.88 8.45 12.19
C ASN A 137 7.20 7.06 12.78
N ASN A 138 8.42 6.60 12.66
CA ASN A 138 8.82 5.34 13.28
C ASN A 138 9.02 5.52 14.79
N THR A 139 8.38 4.65 15.57
CA THR A 139 8.66 4.58 17.02
C THR A 139 10.04 3.98 17.27
N LYS A 140 10.65 4.31 18.40
CA LYS A 140 11.90 3.65 18.85
C LYS A 140 11.75 2.13 18.94
N ASN A 141 10.56 1.64 19.29
CA ASN A 141 10.25 0.22 19.37
C ASN A 141 10.31 -0.43 17.97
N LYS A 142 9.69 0.20 16.97
CA LYS A 142 9.75 -0.28 15.59
C LYS A 142 11.18 -0.28 15.04
N LEU A 143 12.00 0.72 15.37
CA LEU A 143 13.42 0.72 15.02
C LEU A 143 14.19 -0.43 15.69
N ALA A 144 13.89 -0.74 16.95
CA ALA A 144 14.49 -1.89 17.65
C ALA A 144 14.06 -3.22 16.99
N LEU A 145 12.79 -3.37 16.61
CA LEU A 145 12.31 -4.53 15.87
C LEU A 145 12.98 -4.65 14.48
N THR A 146 13.12 -3.52 13.78
CA THR A 146 13.81 -3.46 12.47
C THR A 146 15.26 -3.96 12.61
N ALA A 147 15.99 -3.53 13.64
CA ALA A 147 17.35 -3.99 13.89
C ALA A 147 17.41 -5.51 14.11
N ARG A 148 16.45 -6.11 14.83
CA ARG A 148 16.36 -7.56 15.01
C ARG A 148 16.09 -8.28 13.70
N ALA A 149 15.15 -7.79 12.90
CA ALA A 149 14.85 -8.35 11.59
C ALA A 149 16.09 -8.33 10.67
N ILE A 150 16.82 -7.23 10.63
CA ILE A 150 18.07 -7.11 9.86
C ILE A 150 19.12 -8.10 10.38
N ASN A 151 19.30 -8.22 11.68
CA ASN A 151 20.27 -9.15 12.28
C ASN A 151 19.88 -10.63 12.05
N SER A 152 18.63 -10.93 11.76
CA SER A 152 18.15 -12.29 11.44
C SER A 152 18.41 -12.70 10.00
N MET A 153 18.85 -11.80 9.13
CA MET A 153 19.03 -12.05 7.70
C MET A 153 20.02 -13.19 7.46
N ARG A 154 19.61 -14.13 6.63
CA ARG A 154 20.44 -15.22 6.11
C ARG A 154 20.39 -15.19 4.60
N TYR A 155 21.56 -15.33 3.99
CA TYR A 155 21.73 -15.24 2.55
C TYR A 155 21.96 -16.63 1.95
N PHE A 156 21.43 -16.83 0.75
CA PHE A 156 21.47 -18.09 0.00
C PHE A 156 21.71 -17.79 -1.48
N ASP A 157 22.14 -18.80 -2.24
CA ASP A 157 22.36 -18.74 -3.70
C ASP A 157 23.25 -17.55 -4.10
N ASP A 158 24.49 -17.53 -3.62
CA ASP A 158 25.46 -16.44 -3.85
C ASP A 158 24.87 -15.05 -3.52
N ASP A 159 24.23 -14.93 -2.37
CA ASP A 159 23.58 -13.73 -1.84
C ASP A 159 22.41 -13.21 -2.71
N LYS A 160 21.85 -14.02 -3.61
CA LYS A 160 20.70 -13.63 -4.43
C LYS A 160 19.37 -13.77 -3.70
N VAL A 161 19.31 -14.61 -2.67
CA VAL A 161 18.12 -14.81 -1.85
C VAL A 161 18.44 -14.44 -0.42
N VAL A 162 17.60 -13.61 0.20
CA VAL A 162 17.68 -13.29 1.63
C VAL A 162 16.41 -13.74 2.34
N VAL A 163 16.57 -14.37 3.49
CA VAL A 163 15.48 -14.74 4.38
C VAL A 163 15.69 -14.02 5.70
N MET A 164 14.67 -13.28 6.14
CA MET A 164 14.63 -12.69 7.48
C MET A 164 13.47 -13.28 8.27
N THR A 165 13.61 -13.32 9.59
CA THR A 165 12.59 -13.89 10.49
C THR A 165 12.32 -12.92 11.63
N VAL A 166 11.04 -12.71 11.92
CA VAL A 166 10.55 -12.00 13.11
C VAL A 166 9.75 -12.98 13.94
N THR A 167 10.17 -13.20 15.17
CA THR A 167 9.53 -14.14 16.11
C THR A 167 8.55 -13.42 17.03
N GLN A 168 7.66 -14.17 17.72
CA GLN A 168 6.82 -13.63 18.79
C GLN A 168 7.65 -13.07 19.95
N LYS A 169 8.83 -13.66 20.20
CA LYS A 169 9.79 -13.15 21.18
C LYS A 169 10.29 -11.76 20.78
N ASP A 170 10.63 -11.54 19.52
CA ASP A 170 11.08 -10.23 19.03
C ASP A 170 10.01 -9.16 19.20
N LEU A 171 8.74 -9.48 18.88
CA LEU A 171 7.61 -8.58 19.08
C LEU A 171 7.43 -8.23 20.56
N THR A 172 7.44 -9.24 21.44
CA THR A 172 7.24 -9.07 22.89
C THR A 172 8.36 -8.21 23.51
N GLU A 173 9.62 -8.53 23.20
CA GLU A 173 10.77 -7.83 23.79
C GLU A 173 10.96 -6.40 23.29
N THR A 174 10.44 -6.09 22.09
CA THR A 174 10.44 -4.72 21.54
C THR A 174 9.19 -3.94 21.88
N GLY A 175 8.14 -4.62 22.41
CA GLY A 175 6.83 -4.02 22.65
C GLY A 175 6.09 -3.67 21.34
N CYS A 176 6.40 -4.38 20.25
CA CYS A 176 5.78 -4.23 18.95
C CYS A 176 4.62 -5.23 18.75
N VAL A 177 3.76 -4.92 17.78
CA VAL A 177 2.66 -5.78 17.33
C VAL A 177 2.89 -6.22 15.89
N LEU A 178 2.08 -7.16 15.39
CA LEU A 178 2.24 -7.73 14.05
C LEU A 178 2.20 -6.67 12.93
N SER A 179 1.41 -5.61 13.08
CA SER A 179 1.39 -4.52 12.09
C SER A 179 2.70 -3.75 11.98
N ASP A 180 3.55 -3.77 13.03
CA ASP A 180 4.86 -3.10 13.00
C ASP A 180 5.88 -3.83 12.10
N THR A 181 5.55 -5.05 11.64
CA THR A 181 6.41 -5.81 10.71
C THR A 181 6.26 -5.38 9.25
N GLU A 182 5.31 -4.51 8.95
CA GLU A 182 5.14 -3.96 7.60
C GLU A 182 6.37 -3.16 7.17
N GLY A 183 6.82 -3.39 5.92
CA GLY A 183 7.98 -2.73 5.34
C GLY A 183 9.34 -3.35 5.70
N LEU A 184 9.42 -4.30 6.65
CA LEU A 184 10.70 -4.92 7.01
C LEU A 184 11.38 -5.63 5.83
N ILE A 185 10.60 -6.25 4.95
CA ILE A 185 11.12 -6.96 3.77
C ILE A 185 11.94 -6.05 2.83
N ASP A 186 11.66 -4.74 2.85
CA ASP A 186 12.33 -3.78 1.98
C ASP A 186 13.81 -3.60 2.33
N TYR A 187 14.18 -3.82 3.58
CA TYR A 187 15.59 -3.86 3.99
C TYR A 187 16.33 -5.02 3.33
N GLY A 188 15.70 -6.19 3.19
CA GLY A 188 16.27 -7.30 2.42
C GLY A 188 16.41 -6.98 0.93
N MET A 189 15.38 -6.37 0.35
CA MET A 189 15.40 -5.94 -1.06
C MET A 189 16.40 -4.81 -1.35
N SER A 190 16.80 -4.03 -0.34
CA SER A 190 17.78 -2.95 -0.50
C SER A 190 19.21 -3.45 -0.75
N VAL A 191 19.51 -4.72 -0.44
CA VAL A 191 20.81 -5.33 -0.70
C VAL A 191 21.00 -5.53 -2.22
N GLY A 192 22.11 -5.04 -2.75
CA GLY A 192 22.35 -4.96 -4.21
C GLY A 192 22.36 -6.32 -4.93
N SER A 193 22.94 -7.35 -4.31
CA SER A 193 23.00 -8.72 -4.85
C SER A 193 21.66 -9.44 -4.81
N VAL A 194 20.77 -9.07 -3.87
CA VAL A 194 19.51 -9.78 -3.62
C VAL A 194 18.54 -9.61 -4.79
N LYS A 195 18.03 -10.73 -5.26
CA LYS A 195 16.96 -10.83 -6.27
C LYS A 195 15.62 -11.19 -5.66
N VAL A 196 15.61 -11.96 -4.56
CA VAL A 196 14.40 -12.38 -3.85
C VAL A 196 14.59 -12.15 -2.35
N ALA A 197 13.66 -11.47 -1.71
CA ALA A 197 13.60 -11.37 -0.26
C ALA A 197 12.37 -12.10 0.27
N VAL A 198 12.57 -12.79 1.38
CA VAL A 198 11.53 -13.50 2.14
C VAL A 198 11.52 -12.96 3.56
N CYS A 199 10.36 -12.52 4.03
CA CYS A 199 10.18 -12.15 5.43
C CYS A 199 9.17 -13.09 6.07
N MET A 200 9.62 -13.84 7.06
CA MET A 200 8.82 -14.79 7.83
C MET A 200 8.44 -14.15 9.16
N THR A 201 7.17 -13.83 9.36
CA THR A 201 6.65 -13.27 10.62
C THR A 201 5.84 -14.32 11.35
N GLU A 202 6.28 -14.72 12.53
CA GLU A 202 5.57 -15.66 13.38
C GLU A 202 4.27 -15.03 13.88
N GLN A 203 3.11 -15.63 13.50
CA GLN A 203 1.78 -15.17 13.92
C GLN A 203 1.41 -15.76 15.28
N ARG A 204 1.72 -17.02 15.48
CA ARG A 204 1.58 -17.83 16.68
C ARG A 204 2.52 -19.04 16.55
N GLU A 205 2.67 -19.79 17.60
CA GLU A 205 3.57 -20.95 17.62
C GLU A 205 3.42 -21.80 16.34
N ARG A 206 4.51 -21.98 15.60
CA ARG A 206 4.62 -22.74 14.33
C ARG A 206 3.73 -22.25 13.17
N SER A 207 3.21 -21.04 13.25
CA SER A 207 2.42 -20.44 12.18
C SER A 207 3.06 -19.12 11.75
N TYR A 208 3.41 -19.01 10.47
CA TYR A 208 4.12 -17.85 9.92
C TYR A 208 3.33 -17.21 8.78
N LYS A 209 3.28 -15.88 8.78
CA LYS A 209 2.99 -15.11 7.58
C LYS A 209 4.30 -15.01 6.80
N VAL A 210 4.27 -15.42 5.53
CA VAL A 210 5.40 -15.29 4.63
C VAL A 210 5.12 -14.16 3.64
N SER A 211 6.00 -13.18 3.60
CA SER A 211 5.99 -12.11 2.60
C SER A 211 7.13 -12.33 1.63
N LEU A 212 6.86 -12.17 0.34
CA LEU A 212 7.82 -12.36 -0.75
C LEU A 212 7.92 -11.08 -1.58
N ARG A 213 9.14 -10.68 -1.92
CA ARG A 213 9.41 -9.62 -2.92
C ARG A 213 10.56 -10.02 -3.82
N SER A 214 10.54 -9.54 -5.07
CA SER A 214 11.61 -9.85 -6.02
C SER A 214 11.95 -8.67 -6.94
N LYS A 215 13.17 -8.69 -7.45
CA LYS A 215 13.64 -7.86 -8.57
C LYS A 215 13.57 -8.68 -9.86
N GLY A 216 12.39 -8.70 -10.50
CA GLY A 216 12.21 -9.29 -11.83
C GLY A 216 11.68 -10.73 -11.90
N ALA A 217 11.57 -11.48 -10.79
CA ALA A 217 10.90 -12.78 -10.79
C ALA A 217 9.43 -12.61 -10.36
N ASP A 218 8.52 -13.35 -10.96
CA ASP A 218 7.13 -13.41 -10.51
C ASP A 218 7.02 -14.34 -9.31
N VAL A 219 6.91 -13.76 -8.11
CA VAL A 219 6.79 -14.50 -6.85
C VAL A 219 5.33 -14.80 -6.49
N SER A 220 4.35 -14.29 -7.23
CA SER A 220 2.93 -14.58 -7.00
C SER A 220 2.57 -16.05 -7.24
N LEU A 221 3.39 -16.75 -8.03
CA LEU A 221 3.23 -18.19 -8.28
C LEU A 221 3.62 -19.07 -7.07
N ILE A 222 4.27 -18.49 -6.06
CA ILE A 222 4.78 -19.20 -4.87
C ILE A 222 3.96 -18.81 -3.63
N ALA A 223 3.25 -17.68 -3.67
CA ALA A 223 2.55 -17.06 -2.55
C ALA A 223 1.18 -17.72 -2.25
#